data_ae4a387e7fee8218b69f484369e29c69
#
_entry.id   ae4a387e7fee8218b69f484369e29c69
#
_cell.length_a   1.000
_cell.length_b   1.000
_cell.length_c   1.000
_cell.angle_alpha   90.00
_cell.angle_beta   90.00
_cell.angle_gamma   90.00
#
_symmetry.space_group_name_H-M   'P 1'
#
loop_
_entity.id
_entity.type
_entity.pdbx_description
1 polymer ?
#
loop_
_entity_poly.entity_id
_entity_poly.type
_entity_poly.pdbx_seq_one_letter_code
_entity_poly.pdbx_strand_id
1 'polypeptide(L)'
;MAKRTAKKRGEPKSAKSSSVLDSYSFQAGNIPISIRISQKPGEYVPIYEVNISHISPTTEGILERIRQELIKQVNLGMVDITDEKKGTIIEDRFKETITVLVRKYFPDVDTETEGFLITYLIAKALGLGSLELLMQDANLEEIVVNTTDEPVWVYHKRFEWLKTNITLSNEEETRHYAATIGRKIGRQITILQPLLDAHLTSGDRVNATLHPISTKGNTITIRKFSKDPWTITRFIESGTISPRAVALIWLAIQYEMSILIAGGTASGKTSTLNCLASFFPPNQRIITIEDTREIMLPVFLHWVPMVTRLPNPEGKGEL
;
A
#
# COMPACT_ATOMS: atom_id res chain seq x y z
N MET A 1 54.06 -20.65 42.52
CA MET A 1 53.64 -21.47 41.34
C MET A 1 52.12 -21.55 41.33
N ALA A 2 51.45 -20.70 40.54
CA ALA A 2 50.01 -20.73 40.38
C ALA A 2 49.66 -21.13 38.96
N LYS A 3 49.06 -22.30 38.78
CA LYS A 3 48.58 -22.80 37.46
C LYS A 3 47.38 -22.00 36.99
N ARG A 4 47.56 -21.28 35.87
CA ARG A 4 46.49 -20.68 35.11
C ARG A 4 45.74 -21.77 34.32
N THR A 5 44.50 -22.06 34.70
CA THR A 5 43.59 -22.90 33.92
C THR A 5 43.07 -22.11 32.70
N ALA A 6 43.37 -22.56 31.52
CA ALA A 6 42.86 -22.01 30.26
C ALA A 6 41.36 -22.28 30.12
N LYS A 7 40.56 -21.22 30.03
CA LYS A 7 39.13 -21.27 29.75
C LYS A 7 38.93 -21.70 28.28
N LYS A 8 38.34 -22.87 28.07
CA LYS A 8 37.92 -23.37 26.73
C LYS A 8 37.01 -22.31 26.07
N ARG A 9 37.42 -21.86 24.90
CA ARG A 9 36.55 -21.06 24.00
C ARG A 9 35.33 -21.90 23.64
N GLY A 10 34.15 -21.39 23.94
CA GLY A 10 32.89 -22.01 23.56
C GLY A 10 32.80 -22.13 22.03
N GLU A 11 32.34 -23.26 21.58
CA GLU A 11 32.02 -23.55 20.17
C GLU A 11 31.02 -22.52 19.64
N PRO A 12 31.09 -22.12 18.35
CA PRO A 12 30.13 -21.21 17.75
C PRO A 12 28.75 -21.88 17.79
N LYS A 13 27.78 -21.19 18.41
CA LYS A 13 26.38 -21.63 18.40
C LYS A 13 25.94 -21.81 16.95
N SER A 14 25.43 -23.01 16.65
CA SER A 14 24.87 -23.40 15.37
C SER A 14 24.01 -22.30 14.80
N ALA A 15 24.24 -21.95 13.55
CA ALA A 15 23.39 -21.00 12.80
C ALA A 15 21.93 -21.46 12.92
N LYS A 16 21.09 -20.67 13.59
CA LYS A 16 19.65 -20.92 13.63
C LYS A 16 19.16 -20.93 12.19
N SER A 17 18.56 -22.02 11.75
CA SER A 17 17.91 -22.13 10.44
C SER A 17 16.80 -21.07 10.34
N SER A 18 16.60 -20.49 9.14
CA SER A 18 15.48 -19.62 8.88
C SER A 18 14.16 -20.35 9.17
N SER A 19 13.30 -19.77 10.00
CA SER A 19 11.98 -20.34 10.28
C SER A 19 10.93 -19.60 9.46
N VAL A 20 10.12 -20.36 8.71
CA VAL A 20 8.94 -19.82 8.03
C VAL A 20 7.86 -19.61 9.08
N LEU A 21 7.33 -18.39 9.16
CA LEU A 21 6.28 -17.99 10.10
C LEU A 21 4.89 -18.12 9.46
N ASP A 22 4.78 -17.79 8.17
CA ASP A 22 3.54 -17.87 7.41
C ASP A 22 3.83 -17.94 5.91
N SER A 23 2.88 -18.47 5.14
CA SER A 23 2.93 -18.42 3.68
C SER A 23 1.51 -18.44 3.11
N TYR A 24 1.25 -17.58 2.13
CA TYR A 24 -0.04 -17.48 1.45
C TYR A 24 0.15 -16.95 0.03
N SER A 25 -0.91 -17.01 -0.77
CA SER A 25 -0.92 -16.47 -2.12
C SER A 25 -2.18 -15.65 -2.38
N PHE A 26 -2.09 -14.70 -3.28
CA PHE A 26 -3.20 -13.88 -3.76
C PHE A 26 -3.01 -13.51 -5.23
N GLN A 27 -4.06 -12.95 -5.83
CA GLN A 27 -4.02 -12.45 -7.20
C GLN A 27 -3.95 -10.92 -7.19
N ALA A 28 -2.96 -10.35 -7.86
CA ALA A 28 -2.90 -8.93 -8.18
C ALA A 28 -3.33 -8.71 -9.63
N GLY A 29 -4.63 -8.47 -9.85
CA GLY A 29 -5.22 -8.60 -11.18
C GLY A 29 -5.05 -10.03 -11.70
N ASN A 30 -4.32 -10.20 -12.79
CA ASN A 30 -3.99 -11.51 -13.37
C ASN A 30 -2.62 -12.05 -12.94
N ILE A 31 -1.96 -11.40 -11.98
CA ILE A 31 -0.60 -11.76 -11.54
C ILE A 31 -0.70 -12.60 -10.26
N PRO A 32 -0.37 -13.90 -10.31
CA PRO A 32 -0.34 -14.74 -9.11
C PRO A 32 0.91 -14.41 -8.28
N ILE A 33 0.69 -14.01 -7.04
CA ILE A 33 1.73 -13.64 -6.09
C ILE A 33 1.71 -14.62 -4.93
N SER A 34 2.88 -15.15 -4.58
CA SER A 34 3.06 -15.92 -3.36
C SER A 34 3.93 -15.16 -2.36
N ILE A 35 3.46 -15.12 -1.13
CA ILE A 35 4.13 -14.47 -0.01
C ILE A 35 4.69 -15.53 0.92
N ARG A 36 5.92 -15.29 1.38
CA ARG A 36 6.54 -16.06 2.45
C ARG A 36 7.04 -15.11 3.52
N ILE A 37 6.59 -15.29 4.75
CA ILE A 37 7.08 -14.54 5.90
C ILE A 37 8.01 -15.44 6.68
N SER A 38 9.26 -15.03 6.84
CA SER A 38 10.29 -15.84 7.49
C SER A 38 11.18 -15.01 8.42
N GLN A 39 11.59 -15.61 9.54
CA GLN A 39 12.60 -15.02 10.41
C GLN A 39 13.97 -15.52 9.98
N LYS A 40 14.84 -14.63 9.51
CA LYS A 40 16.21 -14.95 9.14
C LYS A 40 17.16 -14.70 10.31
N PRO A 41 18.22 -15.52 10.46
CA PRO A 41 19.26 -15.29 11.45
C PRO A 41 19.96 -13.95 11.21
N GLY A 42 20.07 -13.12 12.27
CA GLY A 42 20.68 -11.80 12.18
C GLY A 42 19.75 -10.65 11.81
N GLU A 43 18.52 -10.93 11.38
CA GLU A 43 17.50 -9.92 11.16
C GLU A 43 16.70 -9.70 12.43
N TYR A 44 16.45 -8.41 12.76
CA TYR A 44 15.67 -8.00 13.94
C TYR A 44 14.17 -8.11 13.73
N VAL A 45 13.73 -8.04 12.47
CA VAL A 45 12.33 -8.16 12.06
C VAL A 45 12.19 -9.27 11.02
N PRO A 46 11.04 -9.93 10.92
CA PRO A 46 10.81 -10.94 9.89
C PRO A 46 10.88 -10.33 8.48
N ILE A 47 11.17 -11.16 7.50
CA ILE A 47 11.24 -10.79 6.08
C ILE A 47 9.94 -11.22 5.39
N TYR A 48 9.33 -10.28 4.70
CA TYR A 48 8.18 -10.48 3.82
C TYR A 48 8.67 -10.65 2.38
N GLU A 49 8.78 -11.89 1.92
CA GLU A 49 9.28 -12.22 0.59
C GLU A 49 8.13 -12.30 -0.41
N VAL A 50 8.15 -11.40 -1.39
CA VAL A 50 7.24 -11.42 -2.54
C VAL A 50 7.85 -12.26 -3.63
N ASN A 51 7.14 -13.29 -4.05
CA ASN A 51 7.52 -14.14 -5.17
C ASN A 51 6.40 -14.11 -6.20
N ILE A 52 6.74 -13.69 -7.41
CA ILE A 52 5.81 -13.68 -8.52
C ILE A 52 5.98 -15.00 -9.26
N SER A 53 4.91 -15.78 -9.33
CA SER A 53 4.92 -17.04 -10.06
C SER A 53 5.33 -16.79 -11.52
N HIS A 54 6.15 -17.66 -12.08
CA HIS A 54 6.66 -17.61 -13.45
C HIS A 54 7.69 -16.51 -13.77
N ILE A 55 8.12 -15.69 -12.80
CA ILE A 55 9.22 -14.73 -13.01
C ILE A 55 10.45 -15.20 -12.26
N SER A 56 11.44 -15.70 -13.01
CA SER A 56 12.76 -15.98 -12.47
C SER A 56 13.60 -14.69 -12.37
N PRO A 57 14.68 -14.65 -11.60
CA PRO A 57 15.60 -13.50 -11.57
C PRO A 57 16.15 -13.14 -12.96
N THR A 58 16.35 -14.12 -13.83
CA THR A 58 16.77 -13.91 -15.21
C THR A 58 15.65 -13.24 -16.04
N THR A 59 14.42 -13.73 -15.89
CA THR A 59 13.23 -13.13 -16.52
C THR A 59 13.05 -11.68 -16.05
N GLU A 60 13.21 -11.41 -14.77
CA GLU A 60 13.14 -10.05 -14.19
C GLU A 60 14.16 -9.10 -14.84
N GLY A 61 15.41 -9.57 -15.05
CA GLY A 61 16.45 -8.79 -15.73
C GLY A 61 16.10 -8.45 -17.17
N ILE A 62 15.48 -9.39 -17.90
CA ILE A 62 15.00 -9.15 -19.27
C ILE A 62 13.82 -8.16 -19.28
N LEU A 63 12.87 -8.31 -18.37
CA LEU A 63 11.73 -7.40 -18.23
C LEU A 63 12.17 -5.97 -17.90
N GLU A 64 13.20 -5.81 -17.06
CA GLU A 64 13.76 -4.49 -16.76
C GLU A 64 14.42 -3.87 -18.01
N ARG A 65 15.10 -4.67 -18.84
CA ARG A 65 15.65 -4.21 -20.12
C ARG A 65 14.55 -3.78 -21.08
N ILE A 66 13.45 -4.54 -21.18
CA ILE A 66 12.27 -4.17 -21.97
C ILE A 66 11.69 -2.84 -21.48
N ARG A 67 11.57 -2.66 -20.16
CA ARG A 67 11.09 -1.41 -19.55
C ARG A 67 11.96 -0.21 -19.94
N GLN A 68 13.28 -0.36 -19.90
CA GLN A 68 14.20 0.71 -20.29
C GLN A 68 14.11 1.04 -21.78
N GLU A 69 13.96 0.02 -22.65
CA GLU A 69 13.76 0.21 -24.09
C GLU A 69 12.42 0.90 -24.37
N LEU A 70 11.35 0.53 -23.66
CA LEU A 70 10.04 1.15 -23.73
C LEU A 70 10.08 2.65 -23.37
N ILE A 71 10.74 3.01 -22.27
CA ILE A 71 10.89 4.40 -21.83
C ILE A 71 11.62 5.24 -22.87
N LYS A 72 12.60 4.66 -23.58
CA LYS A 72 13.33 5.33 -24.65
C LYS A 72 12.49 5.51 -25.93
N GLN A 73 11.67 4.52 -26.28
CA GLN A 73 10.85 4.55 -27.49
C GLN A 73 9.60 5.42 -27.34
N VAL A 74 8.99 5.37 -26.16
CA VAL A 74 7.84 6.22 -25.85
C VAL A 74 8.37 7.46 -25.13
N ASN A 75 8.50 8.55 -25.86
CA ASN A 75 9.02 9.83 -25.35
C ASN A 75 7.99 10.39 -24.33
N LEU A 76 8.02 9.89 -23.09
CA LEU A 76 7.08 10.18 -22.00
C LEU A 76 7.15 11.63 -21.48
N GLY A 77 8.05 12.46 -22.05
CA GLY A 77 8.31 13.80 -21.56
C GLY A 77 7.21 14.83 -21.79
N MET A 78 6.18 14.56 -22.58
CA MET A 78 5.22 15.60 -23.01
C MET A 78 3.76 15.13 -23.12
N VAL A 79 3.36 14.06 -22.48
CA VAL A 79 1.96 13.64 -22.59
C VAL A 79 1.23 14.06 -21.31
N ASP A 80 0.33 15.04 -21.47
CA ASP A 80 -0.63 15.48 -20.47
C ASP A 80 -1.63 14.33 -20.22
N ILE A 81 -1.37 13.49 -19.19
CA ILE A 81 -2.21 12.34 -18.81
C ILE A 81 -3.48 12.82 -18.08
N THR A 82 -3.69 14.11 -17.94
CA THR A 82 -4.86 14.70 -17.27
C THR A 82 -6.16 14.58 -18.05
N ASP A 83 -6.11 14.16 -19.31
CA ASP A 83 -7.29 13.99 -20.16
C ASP A 83 -7.61 12.47 -20.25
N GLU A 84 -8.72 12.03 -19.64
CA GLU A 84 -9.15 10.62 -19.61
C GLU A 84 -9.18 9.95 -21.00
N LYS A 85 -9.55 10.71 -22.05
CA LYS A 85 -9.54 10.21 -23.43
C LYS A 85 -8.14 10.03 -24.02
N LYS A 86 -7.17 10.81 -23.54
CA LYS A 86 -5.76 10.66 -23.94
C LYS A 86 -5.08 9.54 -23.16
N GLY A 87 -5.51 9.29 -21.92
CA GLY A 87 -5.02 8.19 -21.09
C GLY A 87 -5.21 6.82 -21.75
N THR A 88 -6.40 6.54 -22.26
CA THR A 88 -6.71 5.26 -22.96
C THR A 88 -5.90 5.08 -24.24
N ILE A 89 -5.72 6.12 -25.05
CA ILE A 89 -4.90 6.05 -26.27
C ILE A 89 -3.43 5.79 -25.95
N ILE A 90 -2.93 6.29 -24.83
CA ILE A 90 -1.57 6.07 -24.39
C ILE A 90 -1.40 4.64 -23.89
N GLU A 91 -2.34 4.14 -23.09
CA GLU A 91 -2.33 2.76 -22.62
C GLU A 91 -2.35 1.77 -23.79
N ASP A 92 -3.16 2.02 -24.82
CA ASP A 92 -3.23 1.17 -26.01
C ASP A 92 -1.90 1.16 -26.78
N ARG A 93 -1.29 2.32 -27.01
CA ARG A 93 0.03 2.41 -27.65
C ARG A 93 1.14 1.75 -26.81
N PHE A 94 1.09 1.91 -25.49
CA PHE A 94 2.00 1.22 -24.59
C PHE A 94 1.84 -0.29 -24.72
N LYS A 95 0.60 -0.77 -24.68
CA LYS A 95 0.27 -2.19 -24.79
C LYS A 95 0.77 -2.78 -26.12
N GLU A 96 0.56 -2.08 -27.23
CA GLU A 96 1.08 -2.49 -28.54
C GLU A 96 2.62 -2.58 -28.53
N THR A 97 3.29 -1.53 -28.05
CA THR A 97 4.77 -1.50 -28.02
C THR A 97 5.33 -2.58 -27.09
N ILE A 98 4.72 -2.78 -25.92
CA ILE A 98 5.09 -3.83 -24.96
C ILE A 98 4.91 -5.21 -25.60
N THR A 99 3.80 -5.44 -26.31
CA THR A 99 3.54 -6.71 -27.00
C THR A 99 4.63 -7.04 -28.01
N VAL A 100 5.04 -6.05 -28.81
CA VAL A 100 6.14 -6.22 -29.78
C VAL A 100 7.46 -6.55 -29.08
N LEU A 101 7.76 -5.84 -27.98
CA LEU A 101 8.99 -6.07 -27.22
C LEU A 101 8.99 -7.43 -26.49
N VAL A 102 7.86 -7.82 -25.91
CA VAL A 102 7.74 -9.14 -25.25
C VAL A 102 7.97 -10.26 -26.29
N ARG A 103 7.34 -10.21 -27.45
CA ARG A 103 7.56 -11.19 -28.52
C ARG A 103 8.99 -11.21 -29.05
N LYS A 104 9.66 -10.06 -29.10
CA LYS A 104 11.07 -9.97 -29.50
C LYS A 104 12.01 -10.67 -28.51
N TYR A 105 11.78 -10.52 -27.21
CA TYR A 105 12.65 -11.06 -26.17
C TYR A 105 12.25 -12.44 -25.67
N PHE A 106 11.01 -12.83 -25.88
CA PHE A 106 10.42 -14.12 -25.47
C PHE A 106 9.64 -14.76 -26.64
N PRO A 107 10.32 -15.20 -27.72
CA PRO A 107 9.65 -15.65 -28.94
C PRO A 107 8.85 -16.95 -28.75
N ASP A 108 9.24 -17.80 -27.79
CA ASP A 108 8.67 -19.14 -27.59
C ASP A 108 7.67 -19.21 -26.41
N VAL A 109 7.19 -18.06 -25.94
CA VAL A 109 6.24 -17.97 -24.83
C VAL A 109 4.83 -18.29 -25.31
N ASP A 110 4.08 -19.07 -24.51
CA ASP A 110 2.66 -19.31 -24.72
C ASP A 110 1.82 -18.04 -24.51
N THR A 111 0.60 -18.03 -25.08
CA THR A 111 -0.28 -16.84 -25.07
C THR A 111 -0.69 -16.41 -23.65
N GLU A 112 -0.79 -17.34 -22.71
CA GLU A 112 -1.17 -17.03 -21.33
C GLU A 112 -0.01 -16.30 -20.63
N THR A 113 1.19 -16.84 -20.73
CA THR A 113 2.42 -16.22 -20.20
C THR A 113 2.74 -14.89 -20.90
N GLU A 114 2.51 -14.77 -22.22
CA GLU A 114 2.64 -13.50 -22.94
C GLU A 114 1.71 -12.44 -22.35
N GLY A 115 0.42 -12.76 -22.18
CA GLY A 115 -0.57 -11.86 -21.57
C GLY A 115 -0.20 -11.44 -20.15
N PHE A 116 0.32 -12.38 -19.36
CA PHE A 116 0.84 -12.12 -18.02
C PHE A 116 2.02 -11.15 -18.03
N LEU A 117 3.05 -11.38 -18.87
CA LEU A 117 4.23 -10.52 -18.98
C LEU A 117 3.87 -9.10 -19.44
N ILE A 118 2.94 -8.98 -20.38
CA ILE A 118 2.42 -7.68 -20.84
C ILE A 118 1.75 -6.93 -19.69
N THR A 119 0.84 -7.59 -18.96
CA THR A 119 0.14 -6.99 -17.81
C THR A 119 1.12 -6.55 -16.73
N TYR A 120 2.10 -7.38 -16.42
CA TYR A 120 3.13 -7.07 -15.45
C TYR A 120 3.98 -5.85 -15.87
N LEU A 121 4.40 -5.78 -17.13
CA LEU A 121 5.17 -4.66 -17.65
C LEU A 121 4.37 -3.36 -17.68
N ILE A 122 3.08 -3.41 -17.99
CA ILE A 122 2.19 -2.24 -17.94
C ILE A 122 2.12 -1.72 -16.52
N ALA A 123 1.83 -2.59 -15.52
CA ALA A 123 1.79 -2.22 -14.12
C ALA A 123 3.13 -1.61 -13.65
N LYS A 124 4.25 -2.19 -14.09
CA LYS A 124 5.60 -1.73 -13.73
C LYS A 124 6.02 -0.44 -14.44
N ALA A 125 5.53 -0.17 -15.65
CA ALA A 125 5.92 1.01 -16.44
C ALA A 125 5.00 2.23 -16.22
N LEU A 126 3.69 2.02 -16.08
CA LEU A 126 2.70 3.10 -15.96
C LEU A 126 2.15 3.26 -14.54
N GLY A 127 2.28 2.24 -13.71
CA GLY A 127 1.82 2.22 -12.32
C GLY A 127 2.91 2.61 -11.33
N LEU A 128 2.76 2.06 -10.13
CA LEU A 128 3.71 2.21 -9.02
C LEU A 128 4.67 1.02 -8.94
N GLY A 129 4.86 0.29 -10.04
CA GLY A 129 5.77 -0.83 -10.12
C GLY A 129 5.47 -1.91 -9.09
N SER A 130 6.51 -2.33 -8.36
CA SER A 130 6.37 -3.35 -7.32
C SER A 130 5.51 -2.92 -6.13
N LEU A 131 5.36 -1.61 -5.89
CA LEU A 131 4.49 -1.10 -4.82
C LEU A 131 3.02 -1.39 -5.12
N GLU A 132 2.61 -1.39 -6.38
CA GLU A 132 1.23 -1.68 -6.78
C GLU A 132 0.83 -3.12 -6.46
N LEU A 133 1.79 -4.06 -6.57
CA LEU A 133 1.59 -5.45 -6.17
C LEU A 133 1.35 -5.57 -4.66
N LEU A 134 2.12 -4.85 -3.84
CA LEU A 134 1.94 -4.79 -2.40
C LEU A 134 0.58 -4.18 -2.01
N MET A 135 0.11 -3.18 -2.77
CA MET A 135 -1.19 -2.56 -2.54
C MET A 135 -2.37 -3.53 -2.71
N GLN A 136 -2.20 -4.61 -3.45
CA GLN A 136 -3.26 -5.62 -3.64
C GLN A 136 -3.35 -6.63 -2.48
N ASP A 137 -2.31 -6.78 -1.64
CA ASP A 137 -2.37 -7.70 -0.51
C ASP A 137 -3.28 -7.17 0.60
N ALA A 138 -4.40 -7.84 0.85
CA ALA A 138 -5.37 -7.47 1.88
C ALA A 138 -4.83 -7.57 3.33
N ASN A 139 -3.71 -8.27 3.55
CA ASN A 139 -3.08 -8.42 4.86
C ASN A 139 -2.15 -7.25 5.22
N LEU A 140 -1.84 -6.37 4.27
CA LEU A 140 -1.03 -5.17 4.50
C LEU A 140 -1.90 -3.97 4.81
N GLU A 141 -1.50 -3.19 5.81
CA GLU A 141 -2.14 -1.92 6.20
C GLU A 141 -1.33 -0.71 5.75
N GLU A 142 0.01 -0.85 5.69
CA GLU A 142 0.89 0.25 5.32
C GLU A 142 2.08 -0.25 4.49
N ILE A 143 2.52 0.55 3.52
CA ILE A 143 3.67 0.32 2.66
C ILE A 143 4.55 1.56 2.73
N VAL A 144 5.83 1.39 3.05
CA VAL A 144 6.74 2.51 3.30
C VAL A 144 8.03 2.35 2.52
N VAL A 145 8.37 3.38 1.77
CA VAL A 145 9.68 3.61 1.17
C VAL A 145 10.35 4.72 1.98
N ASN A 146 11.38 4.40 2.75
CA ASN A 146 12.14 5.38 3.53
C ASN A 146 13.29 5.99 2.74
N THR A 147 13.92 5.18 1.91
CA THR A 147 15.05 5.52 1.04
C THR A 147 15.22 4.40 0.03
N THR A 148 15.98 4.65 -1.03
CA THR A 148 16.33 3.62 -2.03
C THR A 148 17.45 2.69 -1.56
N ASP A 149 18.20 3.08 -0.52
CA ASP A 149 19.28 2.25 0.06
C ASP A 149 18.74 1.12 0.95
N GLU A 150 17.46 1.16 1.31
CA GLU A 150 16.82 0.17 2.16
C GLU A 150 15.68 -0.54 1.40
N PRO A 151 15.34 -1.79 1.78
CA PRO A 151 14.15 -2.46 1.27
C PRO A 151 12.88 -1.68 1.64
N VAL A 152 11.85 -1.85 0.83
CA VAL A 152 10.50 -1.38 1.16
C VAL A 152 10.04 -2.07 2.45
N TRP A 153 9.41 -1.31 3.34
CA TRP A 153 8.83 -1.81 4.56
C TRP A 153 7.32 -1.93 4.42
N VAL A 154 6.75 -2.92 5.10
CA VAL A 154 5.30 -3.13 5.14
C VAL A 154 4.82 -3.35 6.55
N TYR A 155 3.63 -2.86 6.87
CA TYR A 155 2.94 -3.17 8.11
C TYR A 155 1.88 -4.25 7.83
N HIS A 156 2.09 -5.41 8.43
CA HIS A 156 1.23 -6.57 8.25
C HIS A 156 0.29 -6.72 9.46
N LYS A 157 -1.00 -7.00 9.23
CA LYS A 157 -2.04 -7.10 10.28
C LYS A 157 -1.70 -8.03 11.45
N ARG A 158 -0.92 -9.11 11.20
CA ARG A 158 -0.57 -10.11 12.24
C ARG A 158 0.87 -10.03 12.72
N PHE A 159 1.78 -9.55 11.88
CA PHE A 159 3.23 -9.60 12.14
C PHE A 159 3.84 -8.21 12.30
N GLU A 160 3.02 -7.17 12.28
CA GLU A 160 3.44 -5.77 12.42
C GLU A 160 4.46 -5.36 11.33
N TRP A 161 5.53 -4.64 11.67
CA TRP A 161 6.51 -4.17 10.71
C TRP A 161 7.41 -5.29 10.19
N LEU A 162 7.48 -5.42 8.86
CA LEU A 162 8.28 -6.40 8.13
C LEU A 162 9.13 -5.68 7.07
N LYS A 163 10.32 -6.21 6.80
CA LYS A 163 11.12 -5.84 5.64
C LYS A 163 10.71 -6.69 4.45
N THR A 164 10.61 -6.09 3.26
CA THR A 164 10.38 -6.87 2.04
C THR A 164 11.69 -7.26 1.35
N ASN A 165 11.59 -8.04 0.28
CA ASN A 165 12.70 -8.28 -0.66
C ASN A 165 12.67 -7.30 -1.85
N ILE A 166 11.83 -6.25 -1.79
CA ILE A 166 11.69 -5.25 -2.84
C ILE A 166 12.56 -4.04 -2.48
N THR A 167 13.40 -3.60 -3.41
CA THR A 167 14.18 -2.36 -3.34
C THR A 167 13.87 -1.52 -4.57
N LEU A 168 13.86 -0.20 -4.42
CA LEU A 168 13.77 0.72 -5.55
C LEU A 168 15.16 0.96 -6.14
N SER A 169 15.23 1.16 -7.45
CA SER A 169 16.50 1.21 -8.17
C SER A 169 17.28 2.50 -7.92
N ASN A 170 16.57 3.63 -7.74
CA ASN A 170 17.16 4.96 -7.55
C ASN A 170 16.11 5.98 -7.07
N GLU A 171 16.59 7.14 -6.62
CA GLU A 171 15.75 8.25 -6.14
C GLU A 171 14.78 8.81 -7.21
N GLU A 172 15.14 8.74 -8.48
CA GLU A 172 14.26 9.14 -9.59
C GLU A 172 13.03 8.25 -9.70
N GLU A 173 13.17 6.96 -9.40
CA GLU A 173 12.04 6.03 -9.37
C GLU A 173 11.04 6.39 -8.26
N THR A 174 11.54 6.69 -7.07
CA THR A 174 10.71 7.15 -5.95
C THR A 174 10.01 8.48 -6.30
N ARG A 175 10.74 9.42 -6.88
CA ARG A 175 10.20 10.70 -7.34
C ARG A 175 9.14 10.50 -8.44
N HIS A 176 9.38 9.59 -9.37
CA HIS A 176 8.43 9.25 -10.43
C HIS A 176 7.12 8.69 -9.86
N TYR A 177 7.19 7.80 -8.87
CA TYR A 177 5.99 7.26 -8.21
C TYR A 177 5.23 8.36 -7.46
N ALA A 178 5.92 9.20 -6.70
CA ALA A 178 5.30 10.33 -6.02
C ALA A 178 4.62 11.30 -7.02
N ALA A 179 5.26 11.61 -8.14
CA ALA A 179 4.70 12.45 -9.19
C ALA A 179 3.50 11.78 -9.90
N THR A 180 3.54 10.46 -10.10
CA THR A 180 2.44 9.70 -10.69
C THR A 180 1.22 9.71 -9.79
N ILE A 181 1.42 9.52 -8.48
CA ILE A 181 0.36 9.65 -7.47
C ILE A 181 -0.23 11.06 -7.48
N GLY A 182 0.63 12.08 -7.44
CA GLY A 182 0.20 13.47 -7.46
C GLY A 182 -0.66 13.80 -8.68
N ARG A 183 -0.23 13.38 -9.88
CA ARG A 183 -1.01 13.57 -11.12
C ARG A 183 -2.39 12.93 -11.09
N LYS A 184 -2.53 11.71 -10.55
CA LYS A 184 -3.83 11.02 -10.43
C LYS A 184 -4.85 11.82 -9.60
N ILE A 185 -4.42 12.71 -8.72
CA ILE A 185 -5.27 13.54 -7.86
C ILE A 185 -5.23 15.03 -8.23
N GLY A 186 -4.63 15.37 -9.39
CA GLY A 186 -4.53 16.78 -9.84
C GLY A 186 -3.56 17.62 -9.01
N ARG A 187 -2.61 17.03 -8.29
CA ARG A 187 -1.55 17.73 -7.53
C ARG A 187 -0.18 17.49 -8.14
N GLN A 188 0.72 18.42 -7.89
CA GLN A 188 2.12 18.29 -8.31
C GLN A 188 3.01 18.22 -7.07
N ILE A 189 4.02 17.33 -7.12
CA ILE A 189 5.10 17.29 -6.16
C ILE A 189 6.40 17.69 -6.90
N THR A 190 7.09 18.68 -6.36
CA THR A 190 8.31 19.25 -6.96
C THR A 190 9.32 19.58 -5.87
N ILE A 191 10.54 19.98 -6.25
CA ILE A 191 11.56 20.44 -5.29
C ILE A 191 11.08 21.70 -4.53
N LEU A 192 10.25 22.54 -5.15
CA LEU A 192 9.67 23.73 -4.49
C LEU A 192 8.47 23.41 -3.62
N GLN A 193 7.75 22.32 -3.92
CA GLN A 193 6.65 21.79 -3.13
C GLN A 193 6.91 20.30 -2.86
N PRO A 194 7.83 19.99 -1.95
CA PRO A 194 8.37 18.64 -1.77
C PRO A 194 7.49 17.73 -0.92
N LEU A 195 6.32 18.19 -0.51
CA LEU A 195 5.35 17.43 0.29
C LEU A 195 4.10 17.13 -0.54
N LEU A 196 3.71 15.87 -0.56
CA LEU A 196 2.45 15.42 -1.13
C LEU A 196 1.66 14.69 -0.03
N ASP A 197 0.47 15.15 0.24
CA ASP A 197 -0.55 14.43 1.00
C ASP A 197 -1.75 14.20 0.06
N ALA A 198 -2.05 12.95 -0.20
CA ALA A 198 -2.94 12.53 -1.27
C ALA A 198 -3.89 11.44 -0.80
N HIS A 199 -5.13 11.50 -1.30
CA HIS A 199 -6.10 10.42 -1.17
C HIS A 199 -6.38 9.85 -2.55
N LEU A 200 -6.10 8.57 -2.72
CA LEU A 200 -6.37 7.86 -3.97
C LEU A 200 -7.87 7.58 -4.10
N THR A 201 -8.31 7.35 -5.32
CA THR A 201 -9.71 6.94 -5.59
C THR A 201 -10.08 5.61 -4.94
N SER A 202 -9.08 4.77 -4.63
CA SER A 202 -9.23 3.53 -3.85
C SER A 202 -9.54 3.76 -2.37
N GLY A 203 -9.40 5.02 -1.88
CA GLY A 203 -9.49 5.39 -0.47
C GLY A 203 -8.15 5.37 0.27
N ASP A 204 -7.08 4.86 -0.34
CA ASP A 204 -5.76 4.80 0.27
C ASP A 204 -5.18 6.21 0.45
N ARG A 205 -4.53 6.47 1.59
CA ARG A 205 -3.83 7.72 1.84
C ARG A 205 -2.36 7.57 1.50
N VAL A 206 -1.83 8.53 0.75
CA VAL A 206 -0.42 8.56 0.38
C VAL A 206 0.21 9.85 0.88
N ASN A 207 1.32 9.71 1.58
CA ASN A 207 2.21 10.80 1.91
C ASN A 207 3.56 10.59 1.22
N ALA A 208 4.06 11.60 0.53
CA ALA A 208 5.39 11.55 -0.07
C ALA A 208 6.17 12.83 0.28
N THR A 209 7.46 12.64 0.49
CA THR A 209 8.38 13.74 0.81
C THR A 209 9.62 13.63 -0.05
N LEU A 210 9.97 14.72 -0.75
CA LEU A 210 11.17 14.79 -1.56
C LEU A 210 12.34 15.41 -0.80
N HIS A 211 13.56 15.07 -1.25
CA HIS A 211 14.76 15.82 -0.89
C HIS A 211 14.59 17.31 -1.29
N PRO A 212 15.04 18.32 -0.51
CA PRO A 212 15.93 18.20 0.65
C PRO A 212 15.22 18.04 2.02
N ILE A 213 13.90 18.05 2.09
CA ILE A 213 13.18 17.89 3.37
C ILE A 213 13.48 16.52 3.97
N SER A 214 13.38 15.46 3.16
CA SER A 214 13.86 14.16 3.54
C SER A 214 15.35 14.04 3.26
N THR A 215 16.16 14.07 4.31
CA THR A 215 17.62 14.17 4.21
C THR A 215 18.31 12.87 3.79
N LYS A 216 17.65 11.72 3.92
CA LYS A 216 18.17 10.40 3.53
C LYS A 216 17.75 9.94 2.13
N GLY A 217 16.89 10.69 1.46
CA GLY A 217 16.30 10.31 0.18
C GLY A 217 14.81 10.63 0.14
N ASN A 218 14.17 10.38 -1.00
CA ASN A 218 12.74 10.56 -1.17
C ASN A 218 11.96 9.47 -0.42
N THR A 219 10.83 9.82 0.17
CA THR A 219 9.99 8.89 0.92
C THR A 219 8.61 8.78 0.31
N ILE A 220 8.00 7.61 0.43
CA ILE A 220 6.58 7.39 0.13
C ILE A 220 6.00 6.50 1.24
N THR A 221 4.90 6.93 1.82
CA THR A 221 4.11 6.13 2.75
C THR A 221 2.70 5.97 2.17
N ILE A 222 2.25 4.75 1.99
CA ILE A 222 0.91 4.41 1.52
C ILE A 222 0.18 3.70 2.65
N ARG A 223 -0.81 4.37 3.24
CA ARG A 223 -1.71 3.76 4.21
C ARG A 223 -2.95 3.28 3.50
N LYS A 224 -3.15 1.96 3.53
CA LYS A 224 -4.22 1.32 2.80
C LYS A 224 -5.56 1.52 3.49
N PHE A 225 -6.57 1.78 2.69
CA PHE A 225 -7.95 1.79 3.15
C PHE A 225 -8.44 0.37 3.40
N SER A 226 -8.97 0.09 4.60
CA SER A 226 -9.49 -1.23 4.93
C SER A 226 -10.80 -1.49 4.19
N LYS A 227 -10.81 -2.44 3.26
CA LYS A 227 -12.00 -2.89 2.53
C LYS A 227 -12.90 -3.83 3.33
N ASP A 228 -12.42 -4.34 4.45
CA ASP A 228 -13.15 -5.24 5.36
C ASP A 228 -13.25 -4.58 6.74
N PRO A 229 -14.25 -3.70 6.94
CA PRO A 229 -14.42 -3.00 8.20
C PRO A 229 -14.83 -3.96 9.31
N TRP A 230 -14.46 -3.63 10.54
CA TRP A 230 -14.96 -4.31 11.71
C TRP A 230 -16.48 -4.21 11.79
N THR A 231 -17.13 -5.32 12.18
CA THR A 231 -18.55 -5.36 12.46
C THR A 231 -18.80 -5.51 13.96
N ILE A 232 -19.96 -5.10 14.41
CA ILE A 232 -20.33 -5.24 15.82
C ILE A 232 -20.36 -6.69 16.29
N THR A 233 -20.71 -7.62 15.42
CA THR A 233 -20.67 -9.05 15.69
C THR A 233 -19.24 -9.53 15.95
N ARG A 234 -18.28 -9.14 15.14
CA ARG A 234 -16.86 -9.44 15.37
C ARG A 234 -16.32 -8.82 16.66
N PHE A 235 -16.78 -7.62 17.05
CA PHE A 235 -16.43 -7.01 18.34
C PHE A 235 -16.94 -7.80 19.52
N ILE A 236 -18.14 -8.36 19.42
CA ILE A 236 -18.71 -9.21 20.46
C ILE A 236 -17.99 -10.58 20.51
N GLU A 237 -17.76 -11.21 19.36
CA GLU A 237 -17.08 -12.51 19.25
C GLU A 237 -15.62 -12.44 19.76
N SER A 238 -14.92 -11.34 19.48
CA SER A 238 -13.57 -11.11 19.99
C SER A 238 -13.50 -10.72 21.47
N GLY A 239 -14.66 -10.51 22.12
CA GLY A 239 -14.72 -10.05 23.52
C GLY A 239 -14.34 -8.58 23.71
N THR A 240 -14.23 -7.80 22.64
CA THR A 240 -13.89 -6.38 22.70
C THR A 240 -14.98 -5.57 23.41
N ILE A 241 -16.24 -5.93 23.18
CA ILE A 241 -17.40 -5.29 23.83
C ILE A 241 -18.45 -6.33 24.20
N SER A 242 -19.13 -6.15 25.33
CA SER A 242 -20.18 -7.07 25.74
C SER A 242 -21.51 -6.80 24.99
N PRO A 243 -22.35 -7.82 24.73
CA PRO A 243 -23.65 -7.63 24.09
C PRO A 243 -24.55 -6.64 24.85
N ARG A 244 -24.45 -6.60 26.19
CA ARG A 244 -25.23 -5.65 27.02
C ARG A 244 -24.82 -4.21 26.78
N ALA A 245 -23.49 -3.95 26.67
CA ALA A 245 -22.97 -2.61 26.36
C ALA A 245 -23.39 -2.18 24.95
N VAL A 246 -23.33 -3.08 23.98
CA VAL A 246 -23.81 -2.83 22.61
C VAL A 246 -25.28 -2.46 22.59
N ALA A 247 -26.13 -3.22 23.30
CA ALA A 247 -27.57 -2.94 23.38
C ALA A 247 -27.86 -1.56 24.00
N LEU A 248 -27.10 -1.18 25.05
CA LEU A 248 -27.24 0.14 25.67
C LEU A 248 -26.83 1.27 24.71
N ILE A 249 -25.72 1.09 23.98
CA ILE A 249 -25.25 2.10 23.01
C ILE A 249 -26.26 2.20 21.85
N TRP A 250 -26.77 1.08 21.35
CA TRP A 250 -27.80 1.07 20.33
C TRP A 250 -29.05 1.83 20.78
N LEU A 251 -29.51 1.59 22.01
CA LEU A 251 -30.64 2.33 22.58
C LEU A 251 -30.31 3.84 22.67
N ALA A 252 -29.10 4.20 23.10
CA ALA A 252 -28.68 5.61 23.15
C ALA A 252 -28.71 6.27 21.77
N ILE A 253 -28.28 5.57 20.72
CA ILE A 253 -28.35 6.07 19.32
C ILE A 253 -29.81 6.26 18.88
N GLN A 254 -30.70 5.32 19.23
CA GLN A 254 -32.13 5.44 18.91
C GLN A 254 -32.80 6.64 19.59
N TYR A 255 -32.29 7.05 20.77
CA TYR A 255 -32.74 8.24 21.50
C TYR A 255 -31.91 9.49 21.18
N GLU A 256 -31.15 9.49 20.08
CA GLU A 256 -30.38 10.64 19.57
C GLU A 256 -29.36 11.20 20.59
N MET A 257 -28.85 10.35 21.46
CA MET A 257 -27.85 10.78 22.47
C MET A 257 -26.49 11.02 21.81
N SER A 258 -25.82 12.10 22.18
CA SER A 258 -24.44 12.35 21.75
C SER A 258 -23.48 11.35 22.37
N ILE A 259 -22.58 10.80 21.54
CA ILE A 259 -21.58 9.82 21.94
C ILE A 259 -20.19 10.34 21.63
N LEU A 260 -19.28 10.27 22.60
CA LEU A 260 -17.87 10.59 22.44
C LEU A 260 -17.04 9.29 22.50
N ILE A 261 -16.26 9.03 21.43
CA ILE A 261 -15.32 7.91 21.38
C ILE A 261 -13.91 8.47 21.48
N ALA A 262 -13.22 8.18 22.58
CA ALA A 262 -11.89 8.69 22.85
C ALA A 262 -10.90 7.54 23.12
N GLY A 263 -9.63 7.76 22.82
CA GLY A 263 -8.56 6.79 23.02
C GLY A 263 -7.26 7.20 22.34
N GLY A 264 -6.18 6.49 22.60
CA GLY A 264 -4.86 6.70 21.98
C GLY A 264 -4.82 6.30 20.50
N THR A 265 -3.67 6.46 19.87
CA THR A 265 -3.42 5.95 18.51
C THR A 265 -3.56 4.43 18.50
N ALA A 266 -4.08 3.86 17.41
CA ALA A 266 -4.30 2.43 17.23
C ALA A 266 -5.21 1.75 18.28
N SER A 267 -5.99 2.50 19.06
CA SER A 267 -6.91 1.94 20.06
C SER A 267 -8.25 1.47 19.50
N GLY A 268 -8.48 1.59 18.19
CA GLY A 268 -9.72 1.18 17.54
C GLY A 268 -10.86 2.21 17.57
N LYS A 269 -10.57 3.51 17.79
CA LYS A 269 -11.60 4.57 17.80
C LYS A 269 -12.46 4.58 16.54
N THR A 270 -11.83 4.68 15.37
CA THR A 270 -12.51 4.73 14.08
C THR A 270 -13.25 3.41 13.79
N SER A 271 -12.65 2.28 14.15
CA SER A 271 -13.30 0.97 14.01
C SER A 271 -14.57 0.89 14.88
N THR A 272 -14.52 1.41 16.11
CA THR A 272 -15.68 1.49 16.99
C THR A 272 -16.75 2.41 16.41
N LEU A 273 -16.36 3.61 15.98
CA LEU A 273 -17.29 4.57 15.35
C LEU A 273 -17.97 3.96 14.13
N ASN A 274 -17.20 3.29 13.26
CA ASN A 274 -17.72 2.63 12.07
C ASN A 274 -18.74 1.52 12.40
N CYS A 275 -18.45 0.69 13.41
CA CYS A 275 -19.39 -0.32 13.90
C CYS A 275 -20.70 0.31 14.43
N LEU A 276 -20.59 1.36 15.23
CA LEU A 276 -21.75 2.01 15.85
C LEU A 276 -22.58 2.82 14.83
N ALA A 277 -21.94 3.37 13.81
CA ALA A 277 -22.62 4.12 12.76
C ALA A 277 -23.63 3.26 11.96
N SER A 278 -23.46 1.93 11.95
CA SER A 278 -24.46 1.02 11.37
C SER A 278 -25.76 0.90 12.16
N PHE A 279 -25.83 1.44 13.39
CA PHE A 279 -27.02 1.45 14.22
C PHE A 279 -27.98 2.64 13.97
N PHE A 280 -27.55 3.60 13.16
CA PHE A 280 -28.42 4.71 12.80
C PHE A 280 -29.67 4.22 12.06
N PRO A 281 -30.86 4.71 12.43
CA PRO A 281 -32.08 4.39 11.71
C PRO A 281 -31.99 4.76 10.23
N PRO A 282 -32.48 3.92 9.30
CA PRO A 282 -32.39 4.17 7.86
C PRO A 282 -33.10 5.42 7.37
N ASN A 283 -34.05 5.94 8.16
CA ASN A 283 -34.81 7.17 7.88
C ASN A 283 -34.06 8.44 8.29
N GLN A 284 -32.89 8.33 8.90
CA GLN A 284 -32.08 9.46 9.28
C GLN A 284 -31.01 9.76 8.21
N ARG A 285 -30.68 11.03 8.04
CA ARG A 285 -29.57 11.46 7.19
C ARG A 285 -28.28 11.48 8.02
N ILE A 286 -27.30 10.71 7.59
CA ILE A 286 -25.99 10.60 8.23
C ILE A 286 -25.01 11.49 7.44
N ILE A 287 -24.28 12.33 8.15
CA ILE A 287 -23.19 13.12 7.58
C ILE A 287 -21.92 12.77 8.35
N THR A 288 -20.90 12.31 7.64
CA THR A 288 -19.56 12.10 8.22
C THR A 288 -18.62 13.21 7.74
N ILE A 289 -17.80 13.74 8.65
CA ILE A 289 -16.74 14.70 8.34
C ILE A 289 -15.44 14.11 8.88
N GLU A 290 -14.51 13.80 7.98
CA GLU A 290 -13.30 13.04 8.28
C GLU A 290 -12.08 13.73 7.66
N ASP A 291 -10.95 13.71 8.31
CA ASP A 291 -9.68 14.13 7.69
C ASP A 291 -9.28 13.17 6.57
N THR A 292 -9.48 11.89 6.82
CA THR A 292 -9.31 10.81 5.85
C THR A 292 -10.53 9.92 5.94
N ARG A 293 -11.10 9.54 4.81
CA ARG A 293 -12.26 8.65 4.78
C ARG A 293 -11.85 7.26 5.29
N GLU A 294 -12.39 6.88 6.44
CA GLU A 294 -12.22 5.57 7.06
C GLU A 294 -13.57 4.90 7.34
N ILE A 295 -14.64 5.68 7.41
CA ILE A 295 -16.00 5.18 7.67
C ILE A 295 -16.60 4.59 6.40
N MET A 296 -17.19 3.43 6.53
CA MET A 296 -17.94 2.73 5.49
C MET A 296 -19.31 2.36 6.02
N LEU A 297 -20.35 2.94 5.44
CA LEU A 297 -21.72 2.62 5.80
C LEU A 297 -22.40 1.81 4.69
N PRO A 298 -23.40 0.98 5.04
CA PRO A 298 -24.20 0.26 4.07
C PRO A 298 -24.85 1.17 3.05
N VAL A 299 -24.90 0.77 1.78
CA VAL A 299 -25.39 1.54 0.64
C VAL A 299 -26.84 1.99 0.79
N PHE A 300 -27.65 1.26 1.58
CA PHE A 300 -29.05 1.59 1.81
C PHE A 300 -29.28 2.75 2.79
N LEU A 301 -28.24 3.21 3.51
CA LEU A 301 -28.34 4.35 4.42
C LEU A 301 -28.22 5.67 3.64
N HIS A 302 -29.02 6.67 4.07
CA HIS A 302 -28.92 8.02 3.52
C HIS A 302 -27.68 8.71 4.07
N TRP A 303 -26.52 8.47 3.44
CA TRP A 303 -25.19 8.88 3.91
C TRP A 303 -24.52 9.87 2.96
N VAL A 304 -23.96 10.93 3.56
CA VAL A 304 -23.18 11.96 2.88
C VAL A 304 -21.77 11.99 3.51
N PRO A 305 -20.78 11.36 2.91
CA PRO A 305 -19.40 11.44 3.37
C PRO A 305 -18.75 12.75 2.92
N MET A 306 -18.13 13.46 3.85
CA MET A 306 -17.34 14.66 3.60
C MET A 306 -15.94 14.50 4.17
N VAL A 307 -14.97 15.17 3.56
CA VAL A 307 -13.60 15.27 4.06
C VAL A 307 -13.26 16.71 4.35
N THR A 308 -12.43 16.92 5.36
CA THR A 308 -11.90 18.23 5.68
C THR A 308 -11.02 18.74 4.54
N ARG A 309 -11.00 20.02 4.33
CA ARG A 309 -10.12 20.67 3.37
C ARG A 309 -9.23 21.67 4.10
N LEU A 310 -7.91 21.52 3.95
CA LEU A 310 -6.97 22.51 4.42
C LEU A 310 -7.14 23.84 3.68
N PRO A 311 -6.90 24.98 4.34
CA PRO A 311 -6.98 26.28 3.71
C PRO A 311 -5.99 26.36 2.53
N ASN A 312 -6.36 27.14 1.51
CA ASN A 312 -5.46 27.46 0.42
C ASN A 312 -4.25 28.26 0.95
N PRO A 313 -3.13 28.41 0.19
CA PRO A 313 -2.00 29.25 0.57
C PRO A 313 -2.38 30.69 0.97
N GLU A 314 -3.54 31.17 0.55
CA GLU A 314 -4.11 32.46 0.92
C GLU A 314 -4.92 32.44 2.23
N GLY A 315 -4.98 31.30 2.93
CA GLY A 315 -5.74 31.12 4.17
C GLY A 315 -7.26 31.09 3.99
N LYS A 316 -7.74 30.81 2.76
CA LYS A 316 -9.19 30.74 2.45
C LYS A 316 -9.61 29.32 2.07
N GLY A 317 -10.90 29.02 2.30
CA GLY A 317 -11.51 27.76 1.84
C GLY A 317 -11.25 26.56 2.75
N GLU A 318 -10.96 26.78 4.02
CA GLU A 318 -10.96 25.75 5.06
C GLU A 318 -12.40 25.25 5.29
N LEU A 319 -12.57 23.93 5.38
CA LEU A 319 -13.82 23.24 5.72
C LEU A 319 -13.54 22.20 6.79
#